data_043b43282e72f5bf283573e9433b0964
#
_entry.id   043b43282e72f5bf283573e9433b0964
#
_cell.length_a   1.000
_cell.length_b   1.000
_cell.length_c   1.000
_cell.angle_alpha   90.00
_cell.angle_beta   90.00
_cell.angle_gamma   90.00
#
_symmetry.space_group_name_H-M   'P 1'
#
loop_
_entity.id
_entity.type
_entity.pdbx_description
1 polymer ?
#
loop_
_entity_poly.entity_id
_entity_poly.type
_entity_poly.pdbx_seq_one_letter_code
_entity_poly.pdbx_strand_id
1 'polypeptide(L)'
;MKNGQTPKLNIDLTATQAVKSEEGNMLFSEAYILRKVSKFVAGTSDDAILPIPVMYDVKTGKVLLEMLPKELREEFEEYNKSVSVQ
;
A
#
# COMPACT_ATOMS: atom_id res chain seq x y z
N MET A 1 -23.17 -15.59 -1.57
CA MET A 1 -22.61 -15.41 -1.38
C MET A 1 -22.04 -14.93 -1.44
N LYS A 2 -22.12 -14.97 -1.71
CA LYS A 2 -21.41 -14.78 -1.67
C LYS A 2 -20.79 -14.07 -1.45
N ASN A 3 -20.66 -13.87 -1.18
CA ASN A 3 -20.01 -13.32 -0.76
C ASN A 3 -19.24 -12.51 -0.86
N GLY A 4 -19.40 -12.21 -0.78
CA GLY A 4 -18.67 -11.21 -0.96
C GLY A 4 -17.50 -11.38 -1.38
N GLN A 5 -17.45 -11.53 -1.81
CA GLN A 5 -16.43 -11.82 -2.10
C GLN A 5 -15.74 -11.38 -3.10
N THR A 6 -14.61 -11.72 -3.16
CA THR A 6 -13.69 -11.50 -4.19
C THR A 6 -14.26 -11.82 -5.48
N PRO A 7 -14.17 -10.99 -6.46
CA PRO A 7 -14.65 -11.34 -7.77
C PRO A 7 -13.92 -12.56 -8.26
N LYS A 8 -14.65 -13.38 -8.94
CA LYS A 8 -14.07 -14.54 -9.50
C LYS A 8 -13.23 -14.16 -10.68
N LEU A 9 -12.00 -14.48 -10.65
CA LEU A 9 -11.08 -14.23 -11.74
C LEU A 9 -10.88 -15.51 -12.52
N ASN A 10 -10.87 -15.39 -13.84
CA ASN A 10 -10.60 -16.53 -14.70
C ASN A 10 -9.13 -16.56 -15.06
N ILE A 11 -8.29 -16.43 -14.06
CA ILE A 11 -6.86 -16.40 -14.26
C ILE A 11 -6.25 -17.66 -13.70
N ASP A 12 -5.47 -18.32 -14.51
CA ASP A 12 -4.71 -19.47 -14.07
C ASP A 12 -3.53 -18.96 -13.25
N LEU A 13 -3.52 -19.24 -11.97
CA LEU A 13 -2.50 -18.72 -11.09
C LEU A 13 -1.11 -19.22 -11.44
N THR A 14 -1.01 -20.38 -12.12
CA THR A 14 0.32 -20.82 -12.54
C THR A 14 0.89 -19.97 -13.64
N ALA A 15 0.06 -19.12 -14.27
CA ALA A 15 0.53 -18.21 -15.30
C ALA A 15 0.92 -16.84 -14.71
N THR A 16 0.86 -16.70 -13.41
CA THR A 16 1.23 -15.44 -12.76
C THR A 16 2.60 -15.57 -12.12
N GLN A 17 3.10 -14.45 -11.66
CA GLN A 17 4.40 -14.42 -11.02
C GLN A 17 4.24 -13.84 -9.62
N ALA A 18 5.04 -14.36 -8.69
CA ALA A 18 5.03 -13.84 -7.33
C ALA A 18 5.59 -12.42 -7.30
N VAL A 19 4.98 -11.58 -6.49
CA VAL A 19 5.56 -10.29 -6.19
C VAL A 19 6.34 -10.44 -4.89
N LYS A 20 7.57 -9.99 -4.88
CA LYS A 20 8.43 -10.13 -3.73
C LYS A 20 8.93 -8.77 -3.28
N SER A 21 9.12 -8.64 -1.97
CA SER A 21 9.74 -7.44 -1.43
C SER A 21 11.22 -7.46 -1.78
N GLU A 22 11.91 -6.37 -1.45
CA GLU A 22 13.35 -6.29 -1.67
C GLU A 22 14.09 -7.40 -0.97
N GLU A 23 13.56 -7.85 0.15
CA GLU A 23 14.20 -8.91 0.92
C GLU A 23 13.76 -10.30 0.47
N GLY A 24 12.92 -10.37 -0.55
CA GLY A 24 12.48 -11.65 -1.07
C GLY A 24 11.27 -12.24 -0.41
N ASN A 25 10.60 -11.49 0.45
CA ASN A 25 9.41 -11.98 1.13
C ASN A 25 8.19 -11.85 0.24
N MET A 26 7.25 -12.75 0.40
CA MET A 26 6.10 -12.83 -0.48
C MET A 26 4.77 -12.59 0.20
N LEU A 27 4.77 -12.33 1.50
CA LEU A 27 3.51 -12.13 2.22
C LEU A 27 3.37 -10.67 2.57
N PHE A 28 2.21 -10.12 2.25
CA PHE A 28 1.93 -8.71 2.44
C PHE A 28 0.62 -8.54 3.17
N SER A 29 0.49 -7.41 3.82
CA SER A 29 -0.77 -7.04 4.45
C SER A 29 -1.11 -5.63 4.02
N GLU A 30 -2.37 -5.26 4.20
CA GLU A 30 -2.84 -3.95 3.82
C GLU A 30 -2.79 -3.01 5.01
N ALA A 31 -2.40 -1.78 4.74
CA ALA A 31 -2.43 -0.71 5.72
C ALA A 31 -2.88 0.54 5.01
N TYR A 32 -3.04 1.62 5.77
CA TYR A 32 -3.47 2.88 5.19
C TYR A 32 -2.48 3.96 5.56
N ILE A 33 -2.11 4.74 4.56
CA ILE A 33 -1.42 5.99 4.77
C ILE A 33 -2.49 7.06 4.93
N LEU A 34 -2.32 7.94 5.90
CA LEU A 34 -3.28 9.02 6.09
C LEU A 34 -2.63 10.32 5.66
N ARG A 35 -3.26 11.00 4.71
CA ARG A 35 -2.77 12.29 4.25
C ARG A 35 -3.75 13.36 4.65
N LYS A 36 -3.24 14.49 5.12
CA LYS A 36 -4.08 15.61 5.48
C LYS A 36 -4.22 16.52 4.28
N VAL A 37 -5.46 16.84 3.93
CA VAL A 37 -5.76 17.76 2.85
C VAL A 37 -6.30 19.02 3.49
N SER A 38 -5.70 20.18 3.19
CA SER A 38 -6.14 21.41 3.79
C SER A 38 -7.57 21.71 3.36
N LYS A 39 -8.29 22.41 4.23
CA LYS A 39 -9.68 22.75 3.94
C LYS A 39 -9.80 23.61 2.70
N PHE A 40 -8.77 24.37 2.38
CA PHE A 40 -8.82 25.21 1.19
C PHE A 40 -8.76 24.40 -0.08
N VAL A 41 -8.02 23.30 -0.05
CA VAL A 41 -7.94 22.40 -1.20
C VAL A 41 -9.16 21.49 -1.25
N ALA A 42 -9.58 21.01 -0.10
CA ALA A 42 -10.70 20.07 -0.04
C ALA A 42 -12.05 20.75 -0.24
N GLY A 43 -12.12 22.05 -0.05
CA GLY A 43 -13.39 22.75 -0.17
C GLY A 43 -14.35 22.49 0.97
N THR A 44 -13.81 22.20 2.13
CA THR A 44 -14.62 21.86 3.31
C THR A 44 -14.36 22.86 4.41
N SER A 45 -15.11 22.76 5.50
CA SER A 45 -14.94 23.66 6.62
C SER A 45 -13.72 23.32 7.46
N ASP A 46 -13.29 22.07 7.43
CA ASP A 46 -12.14 21.63 8.19
C ASP A 46 -11.19 20.88 7.29
N ASP A 47 -9.96 20.70 7.74
CA ASP A 47 -9.01 19.85 7.02
C ASP A 47 -9.56 18.44 6.95
N ALA A 48 -9.26 17.78 5.87
CA ALA A 48 -9.75 16.44 5.63
C ALA A 48 -8.61 15.45 5.74
N ILE A 49 -8.95 14.21 6.10
CA ILE A 49 -7.99 13.12 6.12
C ILE A 49 -8.32 12.19 4.96
N LEU A 50 -7.31 11.90 4.16
CA LEU A 50 -7.45 11.03 3.00
C LEU A 50 -6.72 9.73 3.27
N PRO A 51 -7.44 8.60 3.41
CA PRO A 51 -6.76 7.32 3.57
C PRO A 51 -6.39 6.75 2.22
N ILE A 52 -5.16 6.26 2.12
CA ILE A 52 -4.65 5.66 0.89
C ILE A 52 -4.22 4.25 1.23
N PRO A 53 -4.83 3.22 0.62
CA PRO A 53 -4.43 1.85 0.92
C PRO A 53 -3.06 1.54 0.35
N VAL A 54 -2.27 0.81 1.12
CA VAL A 54 -0.95 0.37 0.67
C VAL A 54 -0.73 -1.04 1.16
N MET A 55 0.20 -1.72 0.52
CA MET A 55 0.60 -3.05 0.96
C MET A 55 1.99 -2.95 1.58
N TYR A 56 2.21 -3.72 2.62
CA TYR A 56 3.52 -3.74 3.24
C TYR A 56 3.94 -5.17 3.53
N ASP A 57 5.26 -5.38 3.52
CA ASP A 57 5.88 -6.65 3.83
C ASP A 57 5.68 -6.95 5.31
N VAL A 58 5.00 -8.05 5.63
CA VAL A 58 4.67 -8.33 7.04
C VAL A 58 5.90 -8.64 7.87
N LYS A 59 7.00 -9.02 7.25
CA LYS A 59 8.21 -9.31 7.98
C LYS A 59 9.04 -8.09 8.29
N THR A 60 9.06 -7.11 7.38
CA THR A 60 9.95 -5.97 7.53
C THR A 60 9.21 -4.70 7.87
N GLY A 61 7.92 -4.63 7.56
CA GLY A 61 7.18 -3.39 7.73
C GLY A 61 7.38 -2.41 6.60
N LYS A 62 8.16 -2.76 5.60
CA LYS A 62 8.42 -1.84 4.48
C LYS A 62 7.27 -1.85 3.51
N VAL A 63 6.94 -0.68 3.02
CA VAL A 63 5.85 -0.51 2.08
C VAL A 63 6.30 -0.93 0.68
N LEU A 64 5.39 -1.57 -0.04
CA LEU A 64 5.66 -2.00 -1.40
C LEU A 64 5.50 -0.78 -2.31
N LEU A 65 6.63 -0.22 -2.73
CA LEU A 65 6.64 1.09 -3.39
C LEU A 65 5.95 1.07 -4.75
N GLU A 66 6.03 -0.06 -5.45
CA GLU A 66 5.50 -0.08 -6.80
C GLU A 66 3.98 0.06 -6.82
N MET A 67 3.31 -0.17 -5.71
CA MET A 67 1.86 0.00 -5.64
C MET A 67 1.44 1.35 -5.10
N LEU A 68 2.41 2.22 -4.80
CA LEU A 68 2.10 3.56 -4.32
C LEU A 68 1.86 4.49 -5.48
N PRO A 69 1.04 5.53 -5.28
CA PRO A 69 1.03 6.64 -6.23
C PRO A 69 2.43 7.18 -6.39
N LYS A 70 2.74 7.54 -7.61
CA LYS A 70 4.08 7.99 -7.94
C LYS A 70 4.53 9.14 -7.06
N GLU A 71 3.59 10.03 -6.70
CA GLU A 71 3.90 11.20 -5.92
C GLU A 71 4.39 10.88 -4.51
N LEU A 72 4.10 9.68 -4.01
CA LEU A 72 4.46 9.31 -2.65
C LEU A 72 5.67 8.40 -2.59
N ARG A 73 6.18 7.97 -3.73
CA ARG A 73 7.24 6.95 -3.71
C ARG A 73 8.51 7.45 -3.06
N GLU A 74 8.90 8.68 -3.34
CA GLU A 74 10.14 9.19 -2.78
C GLU A 74 10.07 9.31 -1.27
N GLU A 75 8.93 9.78 -0.79
CA GLU A 75 8.73 9.91 0.66
C GLU A 75 8.82 8.54 1.33
N PHE A 76 8.24 7.53 0.70
CA PHE A 76 8.23 6.21 1.31
C PHE A 76 9.48 5.41 1.04
N GLU A 77 10.30 5.80 0.09
CA GLU A 77 11.65 5.28 0.04
C GLU A 77 12.41 5.63 1.30
N GLU A 78 12.25 6.89 1.75
CA GLU A 78 12.90 7.29 2.98
C GLU A 78 12.31 6.58 4.19
N TYR A 79 10.99 6.42 4.20
CA TYR A 79 10.35 5.68 5.27
C TYR A 79 10.89 4.25 5.34
N ASN A 80 11.02 3.59 4.19
CA ASN A 80 11.49 2.22 4.16
C ASN A 80 12.90 2.10 4.68
N LYS A 81 13.74 3.10 4.42
CA LYS A 81 15.09 3.10 4.96
C LYS A 81 15.11 3.21 6.47
N SER A 82 14.13 3.92 7.03
CA SER A 82 14.10 4.12 8.47
C SER A 82 13.47 2.94 9.21
N VAL A 83 12.74 2.09 8.51
CA VAL A 83 12.15 0.91 9.12
C VAL A 83 13.22 -0.15 9.13
N SER A 84 13.90 -0.22 10.24
CA SER A 84 14.99 -1.12 10.35
C SER A 84 14.51 -2.43 10.84
N VAL A 85 14.94 -3.45 10.25
CA VAL A 85 14.46 -4.73 10.62
C VAL A 85 15.55 -5.51 11.23
N GLN A 86 15.23 -6.08 12.27
CA GLN A 86 16.21 -6.84 12.91
C GLN A 86 16.14 -8.23 12.57
#